data_70f35352c6d1883c52c937d91d1d551f
#
_entry.id   70f35352c6d1883c52c937d91d1d551f
#
_cell.length_a   1.000
_cell.length_b   1.000
_cell.length_c   1.000
_cell.angle_alpha   90.00
_cell.angle_beta   90.00
_cell.angle_gamma   90.00
#
_symmetry.space_group_name_H-M   'P 1'
#
loop_
_entity.id
_entity.type
_entity.pdbx_description
1 polymer ?
#
loop_
_entity_poly.entity_id
_entity_poly.type
_entity_poly.pdbx_seq_one_letter_code
_entity_poly.pdbx_strand_id
1 'polypeptide(L)'
;SVTVAAPGDDVFIDKSTQTVKITDTTGGNFEKLEVAGNGATTTINDTIDKVDVVLTATTTVGEGGNIVYTASLVDKNGAPVTNITNPLTVTLDNGQTITIGVNQSNGSVTVVAPDDVYKGDQTVTTAITNVTGGEHFENLVPGTTPVSTTVTDTPGTDNTTTVTLTAPSEVNEGGQITYTATLSNKAGTDVTLKLDNGSSITIKAGDTVGSVTVPAPSDDVFIDKSTQTVKITDTVGGNFEKLEVAGDGATTTINDTIDKVDVVLTATTTVGEGGNIVYTASLVDKSGNAVTNITNPLTVTLDNGQTITIGVNQSNGSVTVVAPDDVYKGDQTVTTAITNVTGGEHFENLVPGTTPVSTTVTDTPGTDNTTTVTLTAPSAVNEGGQITYTATLSNKAGTDVTLKLDNGSTITIKAGDTVGSVTVAAPGDDVFIDKSTQTVKITDTTGGNFEKLEVAGDGATTTIN
;
A
#
# COMPACT_ATOMS: atom_id res chain seq x y z
N SER A 1 12.96 -90.56 -68.30
CA SER A 1 13.18 -89.46 -67.40
C SER A 1 11.97 -89.24 -66.52
N VAL A 2 12.21 -88.80 -65.26
CA VAL A 2 11.19 -88.37 -64.31
C VAL A 2 11.56 -86.94 -63.82
N THR A 3 10.57 -86.08 -63.72
CA THR A 3 10.75 -84.72 -63.17
C THR A 3 10.19 -84.68 -61.73
N VAL A 4 10.99 -84.21 -60.79
CA VAL A 4 10.58 -84.05 -59.41
C VAL A 4 10.65 -82.54 -59.12
N ALA A 5 9.63 -82.00 -58.50
CA ALA A 5 9.63 -80.56 -58.08
C ALA A 5 10.71 -80.35 -57.01
N ALA A 6 11.42 -79.26 -57.14
CA ALA A 6 12.27 -78.73 -56.03
C ALA A 6 11.43 -78.39 -54.80
N PRO A 7 11.99 -78.40 -53.59
CA PRO A 7 11.34 -77.85 -52.43
C PRO A 7 10.83 -76.42 -52.70
N GLY A 8 9.76 -76.00 -51.99
CA GLY A 8 9.21 -74.66 -52.12
C GLY A 8 10.21 -73.59 -51.66
N ASP A 9 10.21 -72.45 -52.33
CA ASP A 9 10.99 -71.26 -52.01
C ASP A 9 10.41 -70.60 -50.75
N ASP A 10 11.28 -70.20 -49.82
CA ASP A 10 10.89 -69.48 -48.64
C ASP A 10 11.85 -68.29 -48.39
N VAL A 11 11.87 -67.67 -47.22
CA VAL A 11 12.63 -66.46 -46.93
C VAL A 11 13.86 -66.70 -46.05
N PHE A 12 14.17 -67.99 -45.79
CA PHE A 12 15.25 -68.36 -44.87
C PHE A 12 16.44 -68.96 -45.62
N ILE A 13 17.64 -68.72 -45.09
CA ILE A 13 18.88 -69.27 -45.67
C ILE A 13 18.90 -70.79 -45.45
N ASP A 14 18.56 -71.58 -46.48
CA ASP A 14 18.52 -73.09 -46.44
C ASP A 14 19.05 -73.76 -47.65
N LYS A 15 20.28 -73.57 -48.01
CA LYS A 15 20.92 -74.31 -49.11
C LYS A 15 20.84 -75.85 -48.88
N SER A 16 20.16 -76.54 -49.79
CA SER A 16 19.92 -77.96 -49.65
C SER A 16 20.44 -78.74 -50.83
N THR A 17 20.51 -80.07 -50.68
CA THR A 17 20.84 -81.00 -51.75
C THR A 17 19.80 -82.11 -51.80
N GLN A 18 19.31 -82.40 -52.97
CA GLN A 18 18.40 -83.53 -53.20
C GLN A 18 19.16 -84.62 -53.92
N THR A 19 19.22 -85.86 -53.33
CA THR A 19 19.84 -87.04 -53.93
C THR A 19 18.74 -88.07 -54.23
N VAL A 20 18.62 -88.42 -55.49
CA VAL A 20 17.68 -89.47 -55.99
C VAL A 20 18.43 -90.67 -56.40
N LYS A 21 18.04 -91.83 -55.88
CA LYS A 21 18.66 -93.12 -56.19
C LYS A 21 17.66 -94.06 -56.86
N ILE A 22 18.14 -94.93 -57.77
CA ILE A 22 17.35 -96.04 -58.26
C ILE A 22 17.33 -97.07 -57.13
N THR A 23 16.16 -97.43 -56.62
CA THR A 23 15.98 -98.40 -55.52
C THR A 23 15.65 -99.82 -56.02
N ASP A 24 15.08 -99.90 -57.19
CA ASP A 24 14.74 -101.18 -57.81
C ASP A 24 14.71 -101.06 -59.34
N THR A 25 14.95 -102.24 -60.03
CA THR A 25 14.92 -102.34 -61.46
C THR A 25 14.15 -103.57 -61.85
N THR A 26 13.18 -103.49 -62.77
CA THR A 26 12.41 -104.61 -63.24
C THR A 26 12.37 -104.64 -64.77
N GLY A 27 12.48 -105.87 -65.38
CA GLY A 27 12.41 -106.12 -66.81
C GLY A 27 13.76 -105.92 -67.52
N GLY A 28 13.78 -105.97 -68.90
CA GLY A 28 14.96 -105.66 -69.71
C GLY A 28 15.73 -106.85 -70.29
N ASN A 29 15.38 -108.05 -70.16
CA ASN A 29 16.03 -109.23 -70.77
C ASN A 29 17.58 -109.27 -70.68
N PHE A 30 18.13 -108.87 -69.55
CA PHE A 30 19.55 -108.81 -69.14
C PHE A 30 19.87 -110.04 -68.27
N GLU A 31 21.06 -110.71 -68.40
CA GLU A 31 21.54 -111.69 -67.44
C GLU A 31 21.76 -111.17 -66.06
N LYS A 32 22.19 -109.86 -65.97
CA LYS A 32 22.35 -109.13 -64.73
C LYS A 32 22.19 -107.61 -64.98
N LEU A 33 21.34 -106.96 -64.25
CA LEU A 33 21.21 -105.50 -64.26
C LEU A 33 21.54 -104.97 -62.89
N GLU A 34 22.59 -104.16 -62.85
CA GLU A 34 23.05 -103.54 -61.60
C GLU A 34 22.88 -102.04 -61.69
N VAL A 35 22.49 -101.43 -60.58
CA VAL A 35 22.44 -99.99 -60.44
C VAL A 35 23.86 -99.51 -60.15
N ALA A 36 24.42 -98.70 -61.03
CA ALA A 36 25.75 -98.14 -60.87
C ALA A 36 25.64 -96.71 -60.23
N GLY A 37 26.54 -96.46 -59.27
CA GLY A 37 26.65 -95.15 -58.64
C GLY A 37 25.74 -94.89 -57.39
N ASN A 38 26.01 -93.82 -56.68
CA ASN A 38 25.33 -93.47 -55.43
C ASN A 38 24.04 -92.61 -55.62
N GLY A 39 23.58 -92.49 -56.88
CA GLY A 39 22.44 -91.61 -57.21
C GLY A 39 22.86 -90.30 -57.86
N ALA A 40 21.88 -89.55 -58.29
CA ALA A 40 22.04 -88.20 -58.83
C ALA A 40 21.75 -87.19 -57.76
N THR A 41 22.72 -86.29 -57.50
CA THR A 41 22.59 -85.22 -56.51
C THR A 41 22.47 -83.92 -57.22
N THR A 42 21.47 -83.15 -56.84
CA THR A 42 21.24 -81.74 -57.29
C THR A 42 21.34 -80.77 -56.07
N THR A 43 22.15 -79.75 -56.20
CA THR A 43 22.18 -78.65 -55.22
C THR A 43 21.05 -77.69 -55.54
N ILE A 44 20.27 -77.35 -54.52
CA ILE A 44 19.19 -76.40 -54.59
C ILE A 44 19.72 -75.14 -53.93
N ASN A 45 19.81 -74.08 -54.70
CA ASN A 45 20.26 -72.73 -54.19
C ASN A 45 19.04 -71.88 -53.88
N ASP A 46 19.13 -71.14 -52.77
CA ASP A 46 18.12 -70.16 -52.38
C ASP A 46 18.02 -69.04 -53.41
N THR A 47 16.81 -68.53 -53.61
CA THR A 47 16.58 -67.24 -54.23
C THR A 47 16.51 -66.18 -53.09
N ILE A 48 17.02 -64.95 -53.33
CA ILE A 48 17.07 -63.96 -52.30
C ILE A 48 15.70 -63.29 -52.19
N ASP A 49 14.92 -63.67 -51.19
CA ASP A 49 13.64 -63.05 -50.85
C ASP A 49 13.73 -62.06 -49.70
N LYS A 50 13.06 -60.96 -49.92
CA LYS A 50 13.07 -59.85 -48.99
C LYS A 50 12.04 -60.04 -47.87
N VAL A 51 12.45 -59.79 -46.61
CA VAL A 51 11.57 -59.62 -45.45
C VAL A 51 11.70 -58.24 -44.92
N ASP A 52 10.59 -57.51 -44.87
CA ASP A 52 10.54 -56.12 -44.27
C ASP A 52 10.16 -56.23 -42.81
N VAL A 53 10.87 -55.48 -42.00
CA VAL A 53 10.47 -55.18 -40.61
C VAL A 53 9.66 -53.87 -40.62
N VAL A 54 8.35 -53.95 -40.45
CA VAL A 54 7.41 -52.79 -40.48
C VAL A 54 7.05 -52.42 -39.08
N LEU A 55 7.26 -51.12 -38.77
CA LEU A 55 6.81 -50.53 -37.51
C LEU A 55 5.42 -49.91 -37.69
N THR A 56 4.54 -50.12 -36.74
CA THR A 56 3.24 -49.42 -36.61
C THR A 56 3.09 -48.87 -35.17
N ALA A 57 2.25 -47.87 -34.98
CA ALA A 57 1.96 -47.33 -33.68
C ALA A 57 0.45 -47.03 -33.52
N THR A 58 -0.01 -46.88 -32.30
CA THR A 58 -1.32 -46.25 -32.00
C THR A 58 -1.38 -44.89 -32.69
N THR A 59 -2.42 -44.61 -33.46
CA THR A 59 -2.54 -43.39 -34.25
C THR A 59 -2.90 -42.16 -33.38
N THR A 60 -3.73 -42.37 -32.36
CA THR A 60 -4.19 -41.32 -31.44
C THR A 60 -4.36 -41.86 -30.02
N VAL A 61 -3.92 -41.13 -29.03
CA VAL A 61 -4.06 -41.47 -27.62
C VAL A 61 -4.18 -40.17 -26.82
N GLY A 62 -4.89 -40.20 -25.67
CA GLY A 62 -4.87 -39.09 -24.73
C GLY A 62 -3.54 -39.03 -23.97
N GLU A 63 -3.20 -37.87 -23.46
CA GLU A 63 -2.03 -37.66 -22.58
C GLU A 63 -2.03 -38.65 -21.42
N GLY A 64 -0.84 -39.07 -20.99
CA GLY A 64 -0.69 -40.10 -19.98
C GLY A 64 -1.22 -41.49 -20.38
N GLY A 65 -1.85 -41.65 -21.57
CA GLY A 65 -2.33 -42.91 -22.09
C GLY A 65 -1.22 -43.78 -22.67
N ASN A 66 -1.58 -44.93 -23.25
CA ASN A 66 -0.62 -45.94 -23.73
C ASN A 66 -0.44 -45.85 -25.24
N ILE A 67 0.78 -45.62 -25.72
CA ILE A 67 1.20 -45.77 -27.10
C ILE A 67 1.72 -47.21 -27.25
N VAL A 68 1.11 -48.01 -28.15
CA VAL A 68 1.56 -49.35 -28.46
C VAL A 68 2.31 -49.31 -29.79
N TYR A 69 3.60 -49.61 -29.76
CA TYR A 69 4.42 -49.83 -30.95
C TYR A 69 4.46 -51.31 -31.28
N THR A 70 4.19 -51.68 -32.55
CA THR A 70 4.22 -53.08 -33.03
C THR A 70 5.18 -53.19 -34.21
N ALA A 71 6.18 -54.07 -34.08
CA ALA A 71 7.05 -54.43 -35.17
C ALA A 71 6.55 -55.75 -35.79
N SER A 72 6.39 -55.78 -37.11
CA SER A 72 5.88 -56.93 -37.83
C SER A 72 6.84 -57.34 -38.95
N LEU A 73 7.00 -58.65 -39.18
CA LEU A 73 7.75 -59.23 -40.29
C LEU A 73 6.78 -59.52 -41.43
N VAL A 74 7.06 -59.00 -42.62
CA VAL A 74 6.23 -59.19 -43.79
C VAL A 74 7.10 -59.55 -44.99
N ASP A 75 6.63 -60.47 -45.86
CA ASP A 75 7.27 -60.82 -47.13
C ASP A 75 7.07 -59.70 -48.18
N LYS A 76 7.61 -59.87 -49.37
CA LYS A 76 7.50 -58.98 -50.53
C LYS A 76 6.05 -58.71 -50.99
N ASN A 77 5.09 -59.56 -50.59
CA ASN A 77 3.67 -59.38 -50.87
C ASN A 77 2.88 -58.78 -49.69
N GLY A 78 3.53 -58.50 -48.60
CA GLY A 78 2.92 -57.99 -47.35
C GLY A 78 2.31 -59.09 -46.47
N ALA A 79 2.56 -60.41 -46.78
CA ALA A 79 2.07 -61.48 -45.93
C ALA A 79 2.96 -61.69 -44.70
N PRO A 80 2.38 -62.02 -43.50
CA PRO A 80 3.16 -62.22 -42.28
C PRO A 80 4.13 -63.39 -42.38
N VAL A 81 5.39 -63.20 -41.99
CA VAL A 81 6.41 -64.21 -41.85
C VAL A 81 6.43 -64.76 -40.42
N THR A 82 6.04 -66.07 -40.25
CA THR A 82 5.81 -66.62 -38.89
C THR A 82 6.87 -67.64 -38.46
N ASN A 83 7.47 -68.44 -39.35
CA ASN A 83 8.30 -69.59 -38.99
C ASN A 83 9.73 -69.20 -38.54
N ILE A 84 9.91 -68.16 -37.82
CA ILE A 84 11.24 -67.73 -37.33
C ILE A 84 11.73 -68.69 -36.24
N THR A 85 12.98 -69.09 -36.32
CA THR A 85 13.61 -70.03 -35.40
C THR A 85 14.37 -69.32 -34.24
N ASN A 86 14.80 -68.13 -34.46
CA ASN A 86 15.47 -67.28 -33.44
C ASN A 86 14.71 -66.01 -33.25
N PRO A 87 14.59 -65.46 -31.97
CA PRO A 87 13.91 -64.22 -31.74
C PRO A 87 14.67 -63.04 -32.35
N LEU A 88 13.92 -62.02 -32.83
CA LEU A 88 14.46 -60.75 -33.28
C LEU A 88 14.24 -59.72 -32.22
N THR A 89 15.20 -58.76 -32.08
CA THR A 89 15.08 -57.58 -31.26
C THR A 89 15.14 -56.37 -32.18
N VAL A 90 14.07 -55.60 -32.18
CA VAL A 90 13.94 -54.32 -32.89
C VAL A 90 14.13 -53.18 -31.87
N THR A 91 15.15 -52.34 -32.07
CA THR A 91 15.44 -51.18 -31.21
C THR A 91 14.85 -49.94 -31.86
N LEU A 92 14.15 -49.15 -31.05
CA LEU A 92 13.53 -47.88 -31.43
C LEU A 92 14.41 -46.69 -31.01
N ASP A 93 14.23 -45.53 -31.65
CA ASP A 93 14.96 -44.27 -31.36
C ASP A 93 14.62 -43.68 -29.96
N ASN A 94 13.49 -44.03 -29.39
CA ASN A 94 13.10 -43.72 -28.02
C ASN A 94 13.77 -44.62 -26.95
N GLY A 95 14.68 -45.51 -27.39
CA GLY A 95 15.40 -46.43 -26.50
C GLY A 95 14.65 -47.72 -26.13
N GLN A 96 13.41 -47.88 -26.56
CA GLN A 96 12.62 -49.07 -26.30
C GLN A 96 13.02 -50.20 -27.27
N THR A 97 12.75 -51.45 -26.88
CA THR A 97 13.00 -52.64 -27.71
C THR A 97 11.73 -53.47 -27.83
N ILE A 98 11.52 -54.01 -29.03
CA ILE A 98 10.43 -54.94 -29.34
C ILE A 98 11.06 -56.29 -29.65
N THR A 99 10.64 -57.35 -28.98
CA THR A 99 11.05 -58.74 -29.28
C THR A 99 9.97 -59.40 -30.06
N ILE A 100 10.34 -59.96 -31.28
CA ILE A 100 9.52 -60.84 -32.03
C ILE A 100 10.00 -62.30 -31.71
N GLY A 101 9.14 -63.07 -31.04
CA GLY A 101 9.48 -64.37 -30.53
C GLY A 101 9.50 -65.41 -31.59
N VAL A 102 10.08 -66.64 -31.29
CA VAL A 102 10.06 -67.80 -32.14
C VAL A 102 8.62 -68.15 -32.55
N ASN A 103 8.41 -68.43 -33.81
CA ASN A 103 7.11 -68.71 -34.44
C ASN A 103 6.11 -67.55 -34.36
N GLN A 104 6.57 -66.31 -34.13
CA GLN A 104 5.74 -65.13 -34.18
C GLN A 104 6.09 -64.28 -35.41
N SER A 105 5.11 -63.56 -35.94
CA SER A 105 5.33 -62.54 -37.00
C SER A 105 5.40 -61.14 -36.52
N ASN A 106 5.14 -60.90 -35.24
CA ASN A 106 5.17 -59.56 -34.65
C ASN A 106 5.47 -59.63 -33.16
N GLY A 107 5.85 -58.45 -32.62
CA GLY A 107 5.99 -58.17 -31.22
C GLY A 107 5.55 -56.74 -30.93
N SER A 108 5.32 -56.43 -29.67
CA SER A 108 4.92 -55.04 -29.30
C SER A 108 5.56 -54.59 -27.99
N VAL A 109 5.66 -53.28 -27.84
CA VAL A 109 6.02 -52.57 -26.58
C VAL A 109 5.04 -51.46 -26.35
N THR A 110 4.71 -51.23 -25.07
CA THR A 110 3.82 -50.14 -24.66
C THR A 110 4.63 -49.07 -23.93
N VAL A 111 4.41 -47.82 -24.29
CA VAL A 111 5.04 -46.65 -23.70
C VAL A 111 3.95 -45.65 -23.28
N VAL A 112 4.12 -45.02 -22.12
CA VAL A 112 3.19 -43.95 -21.68
C VAL A 112 3.41 -42.72 -22.54
N ALA A 113 2.32 -42.12 -23.05
CA ALA A 113 2.35 -40.88 -23.78
C ALA A 113 2.78 -39.73 -22.89
N PRO A 114 3.47 -38.72 -23.42
CA PRO A 114 3.73 -37.49 -22.68
C PRO A 114 2.44 -36.90 -22.10
N ASP A 115 2.58 -36.22 -20.97
CA ASP A 115 1.50 -35.47 -20.25
C ASP A 115 2.09 -34.13 -19.84
N ASP A 116 1.38 -33.02 -20.11
CA ASP A 116 1.80 -31.68 -19.70
C ASP A 116 0.60 -30.82 -19.27
N VAL A 117 0.80 -29.53 -19.01
CA VAL A 117 -0.23 -28.64 -18.47
C VAL A 117 -0.77 -27.66 -19.52
N TYR A 118 -0.39 -27.82 -20.79
CA TYR A 118 -0.71 -26.88 -21.86
C TYR A 118 -1.75 -27.44 -22.81
N LYS A 119 -2.58 -26.58 -23.37
CA LYS A 119 -3.51 -26.91 -24.43
C LYS A 119 -2.78 -27.15 -25.75
N GLY A 120 -3.19 -28.15 -26.46
CA GLY A 120 -2.79 -28.42 -27.83
C GLY A 120 -2.19 -29.82 -28.03
N ASP A 121 -2.70 -30.55 -29.03
CA ASP A 121 -2.24 -31.88 -29.35
C ASP A 121 -0.74 -31.92 -29.65
N GLN A 122 -0.07 -32.92 -29.13
CA GLN A 122 1.34 -33.21 -29.39
C GLN A 122 1.48 -34.33 -30.43
N THR A 123 2.63 -34.40 -31.08
CA THR A 123 2.96 -35.50 -32.00
C THR A 123 4.23 -36.21 -31.52
N VAL A 124 4.11 -37.49 -31.19
CA VAL A 124 5.25 -38.33 -30.85
C VAL A 124 5.62 -39.16 -32.10
N THR A 125 6.84 -39.03 -32.60
CA THR A 125 7.35 -39.75 -33.76
C THR A 125 8.45 -40.69 -33.33
N THR A 126 8.41 -41.95 -33.81
CA THR A 126 9.35 -42.99 -33.42
C THR A 126 9.75 -43.81 -34.67
N ALA A 127 11.03 -44.18 -34.75
CA ALA A 127 11.58 -44.95 -35.87
C ALA A 127 12.40 -46.16 -35.37
N ILE A 128 12.58 -47.15 -36.25
CA ILE A 128 13.53 -48.25 -36.02
C ILE A 128 14.95 -47.70 -36.19
N THR A 129 15.82 -47.98 -35.23
CA THR A 129 17.25 -47.64 -35.29
C THR A 129 18.14 -48.84 -35.52
N ASN A 130 17.72 -50.03 -35.07
CA ASN A 130 18.50 -51.25 -35.23
C ASN A 130 17.60 -52.51 -35.16
N VAL A 131 18.03 -53.54 -35.82
CA VAL A 131 17.42 -54.89 -35.73
C VAL A 131 18.54 -55.90 -35.56
N THR A 132 18.41 -56.85 -34.62
CA THR A 132 19.39 -57.92 -34.35
C THR A 132 18.68 -59.22 -34.26
N GLY A 133 19.40 -60.36 -34.55
CA GLY A 133 18.87 -61.73 -34.55
C GLY A 133 18.26 -62.16 -35.89
N GLY A 134 18.48 -61.42 -36.97
CA GLY A 134 17.97 -61.70 -38.32
C GLY A 134 18.91 -62.43 -39.25
N GLU A 135 19.96 -63.06 -38.75
CA GLU A 135 21.03 -63.66 -39.51
C GLU A 135 20.56 -64.93 -40.30
N HIS A 136 19.39 -65.44 -39.99
CA HIS A 136 18.78 -66.58 -40.65
C HIS A 136 17.88 -66.18 -41.82
N PHE A 137 17.63 -64.91 -42.05
CA PHE A 137 16.91 -64.43 -43.22
C PHE A 137 17.84 -64.21 -44.42
N GLU A 138 17.35 -64.43 -45.59
CA GLU A 138 18.12 -64.19 -46.85
C GLU A 138 18.37 -62.68 -47.00
N ASN A 139 17.36 -61.89 -46.79
CA ASN A 139 17.44 -60.38 -46.84
C ASN A 139 16.43 -59.73 -45.91
N LEU A 140 16.86 -59.47 -44.68
CA LEU A 140 16.06 -58.74 -43.70
C LEU A 140 16.28 -57.24 -43.86
N VAL A 141 15.22 -56.48 -44.10
CA VAL A 141 15.26 -55.02 -44.32
C VAL A 141 14.49 -54.28 -43.24
N PRO A 142 15.19 -53.58 -42.34
CA PRO A 142 14.51 -52.70 -41.36
C PRO A 142 13.76 -51.57 -42.04
N GLY A 143 12.53 -51.30 -41.60
CA GLY A 143 11.72 -50.19 -42.07
C GLY A 143 12.36 -48.83 -41.67
N THR A 144 12.45 -47.95 -42.65
CA THR A 144 13.04 -46.58 -42.44
C THR A 144 11.99 -45.49 -42.24
N THR A 145 10.71 -45.81 -42.41
CA THR A 145 9.63 -44.83 -42.27
C THR A 145 9.26 -44.67 -40.78
N PRO A 146 9.39 -43.50 -40.21
CA PRO A 146 8.93 -43.22 -38.85
C PRO A 146 7.41 -43.37 -38.74
N VAL A 147 6.93 -43.76 -37.57
CA VAL A 147 5.50 -43.76 -37.21
C VAL A 147 5.21 -42.62 -36.23
N SER A 148 4.02 -42.05 -36.35
CA SER A 148 3.61 -40.90 -35.52
C SER A 148 2.32 -41.22 -34.79
N THR A 149 2.27 -40.77 -33.53
CA THR A 149 1.08 -40.82 -32.66
C THR A 149 0.68 -39.41 -32.33
N THR A 150 -0.57 -39.04 -32.56
CA THR A 150 -1.15 -37.78 -32.01
C THR A 150 -1.54 -38.03 -30.56
N VAL A 151 -0.96 -37.27 -29.66
CA VAL A 151 -1.30 -37.24 -28.24
C VAL A 151 -2.24 -36.07 -28.04
N THR A 152 -3.49 -36.35 -27.66
CA THR A 152 -4.53 -35.32 -27.48
C THR A 152 -4.67 -34.93 -26.02
N ASP A 153 -4.95 -33.64 -25.78
CA ASP A 153 -5.23 -33.14 -24.41
C ASP A 153 -6.28 -33.99 -23.71
N THR A 154 -6.00 -34.37 -22.49
CA THR A 154 -6.96 -35.00 -21.59
C THR A 154 -7.08 -34.16 -20.31
N PRO A 155 -8.12 -33.32 -20.18
CA PRO A 155 -8.30 -32.51 -19.00
C PRO A 155 -8.32 -33.35 -17.73
N GLY A 156 -7.32 -33.20 -16.90
CA GLY A 156 -7.13 -33.93 -15.64
C GLY A 156 -6.90 -33.01 -14.44
N THR A 157 -6.93 -33.59 -13.24
CA THR A 157 -6.61 -32.84 -11.99
C THR A 157 -5.13 -32.48 -11.91
N ASP A 158 -4.27 -33.26 -12.59
CA ASP A 158 -2.82 -33.12 -12.57
C ASP A 158 -2.32 -32.00 -13.51
N ASN A 159 -3.17 -31.59 -14.47
CA ASN A 159 -2.89 -30.58 -15.49
C ASN A 159 -3.33 -29.17 -15.07
N THR A 160 -3.43 -28.94 -13.75
CA THR A 160 -3.81 -27.64 -13.22
C THR A 160 -2.57 -26.79 -12.91
N THR A 161 -2.48 -25.64 -13.55
CA THR A 161 -1.58 -24.56 -13.15
C THR A 161 -2.27 -23.67 -12.14
N THR A 162 -1.61 -23.34 -11.03
CA THR A 162 -2.11 -22.39 -10.04
C THR A 162 -1.40 -21.05 -10.14
N VAL A 163 -2.11 -19.98 -9.83
CA VAL A 163 -1.53 -18.64 -9.66
C VAL A 163 -1.81 -18.13 -8.25
N THR A 164 -0.78 -17.65 -7.57
CA THR A 164 -0.87 -17.02 -6.25
C THR A 164 -0.54 -15.54 -6.37
N LEU A 165 -1.21 -14.70 -5.57
CA LEU A 165 -0.93 -13.27 -5.44
C LEU A 165 -0.30 -12.99 -4.09
N THR A 166 0.78 -12.21 -4.06
CA THR A 166 1.46 -11.76 -2.84
C THR A 166 1.71 -10.25 -2.88
N ALA A 167 1.86 -9.65 -1.72
CA ALA A 167 2.23 -8.25 -1.55
C ALA A 167 3.10 -8.11 -0.28
N PRO A 168 3.77 -6.98 -0.05
CA PRO A 168 4.39 -6.67 1.24
C PRO A 168 3.36 -6.76 2.37
N SER A 169 3.77 -7.30 3.52
CA SER A 169 2.88 -7.41 4.69
C SER A 169 2.47 -6.05 5.24
N GLU A 170 3.31 -5.03 5.05
CA GLU A 170 3.07 -3.66 5.51
C GLU A 170 3.76 -2.63 4.60
N VAL A 171 3.21 -1.43 4.55
CA VAL A 171 3.75 -0.25 3.88
C VAL A 171 3.26 0.98 4.63
N ASN A 172 4.01 2.08 4.58
CA ASN A 172 3.54 3.36 5.10
C ASN A 172 2.64 4.06 4.08
N GLU A 173 1.75 4.92 4.55
CA GLU A 173 0.99 5.85 3.73
C GLU A 173 1.91 6.64 2.79
N GLY A 174 1.38 7.05 1.64
CA GLY A 174 2.17 7.70 0.58
C GLY A 174 3.22 6.80 -0.09
N GLY A 175 3.41 5.55 0.39
CA GLY A 175 4.34 4.58 -0.16
C GLY A 175 3.81 3.89 -1.42
N GLN A 176 4.42 2.75 -1.77
CA GLN A 176 4.02 1.95 -2.93
C GLN A 176 3.85 0.48 -2.54
N ILE A 177 2.80 -0.15 -3.06
CA ILE A 177 2.50 -1.56 -2.89
C ILE A 177 2.80 -2.29 -4.19
N THR A 178 3.72 -3.27 -4.15
CA THR A 178 4.02 -4.13 -5.31
C THR A 178 3.31 -5.46 -5.13
N TYR A 179 2.30 -5.71 -5.97
CA TYR A 179 1.63 -7.00 -6.06
C TYR A 179 2.41 -7.90 -7.00
N THR A 180 2.75 -9.11 -6.56
CA THR A 180 3.49 -10.11 -7.32
C THR A 180 2.64 -11.35 -7.50
N ALA A 181 2.44 -11.75 -8.74
CA ALA A 181 1.75 -12.99 -9.10
C ALA A 181 2.77 -14.07 -9.47
N THR A 182 2.58 -15.28 -8.98
CA THR A 182 3.46 -16.42 -9.24
C THR A 182 2.64 -17.62 -9.74
N LEU A 183 3.00 -18.14 -10.92
CA LEU A 183 2.45 -19.35 -11.50
C LEU A 183 3.23 -20.58 -11.04
N SER A 184 2.55 -21.73 -10.86
CA SER A 184 3.20 -23.01 -10.57
C SER A 184 3.97 -23.57 -11.78
N ASN A 185 3.56 -23.22 -13.00
CA ASN A 185 4.19 -23.62 -14.25
C ASN A 185 4.49 -22.40 -15.13
N LYS A 186 5.45 -22.51 -16.04
CA LYS A 186 5.79 -21.43 -16.97
C LYS A 186 4.61 -21.10 -17.88
N ALA A 187 4.41 -19.84 -18.16
CA ALA A 187 3.36 -19.40 -19.09
C ALA A 187 3.69 -19.86 -20.54
N GLY A 188 2.81 -20.59 -21.18
CA GLY A 188 2.97 -20.98 -22.59
C GLY A 188 2.77 -19.77 -23.54
N THR A 189 1.88 -18.85 -23.19
CA THR A 189 1.68 -17.53 -23.80
C THR A 189 1.58 -16.48 -22.70
N ASP A 190 1.59 -15.19 -23.02
CA ASP A 190 1.39 -14.12 -22.02
C ASP A 190 0.11 -14.38 -21.20
N VAL A 191 0.23 -14.26 -19.86
CA VAL A 191 -0.91 -14.32 -18.93
C VAL A 191 -1.20 -12.92 -18.44
N THR A 192 -2.44 -12.49 -18.55
CA THR A 192 -2.92 -11.23 -17.96
C THR A 192 -3.89 -11.53 -16.82
N LEU A 193 -3.59 -10.99 -15.65
CA LEU A 193 -4.38 -11.11 -14.43
C LEU A 193 -4.99 -9.76 -14.13
N LYS A 194 -6.32 -9.68 -13.95
CA LYS A 194 -7.01 -8.47 -13.49
C LYS A 194 -7.19 -8.52 -11.98
N LEU A 195 -6.93 -7.42 -11.32
CA LEU A 195 -7.09 -7.28 -9.89
C LEU A 195 -8.35 -6.45 -9.56
N ASP A 196 -8.94 -6.68 -8.39
CA ASP A 196 -10.15 -5.97 -7.94
C ASP A 196 -9.92 -4.47 -7.64
N ASN A 197 -8.66 -4.05 -7.46
CA ASN A 197 -8.27 -2.64 -7.36
C ASN A 197 -8.16 -1.94 -8.73
N GLY A 198 -8.52 -2.62 -9.83
CA GLY A 198 -8.48 -2.09 -11.20
C GLY A 198 -7.13 -2.17 -11.90
N SER A 199 -6.06 -2.60 -11.21
CA SER A 199 -4.76 -2.83 -11.83
C SER A 199 -4.69 -4.20 -12.53
N SER A 200 -3.64 -4.45 -13.32
CA SER A 200 -3.41 -5.74 -13.96
C SER A 200 -1.94 -6.14 -13.93
N ILE A 201 -1.69 -7.43 -13.84
CA ILE A 201 -0.35 -8.02 -13.90
C ILE A 201 -0.24 -8.82 -15.19
N THR A 202 0.86 -8.66 -15.93
CA THR A 202 1.20 -9.50 -17.07
C THR A 202 2.40 -10.37 -16.74
N ILE A 203 2.24 -11.69 -16.87
CA ILE A 203 3.34 -12.65 -16.81
C ILE A 203 3.66 -13.02 -18.25
N LYS A 204 4.91 -12.84 -18.68
CA LYS A 204 5.32 -13.11 -20.05
C LYS A 204 5.44 -14.59 -20.36
N ALA A 205 5.26 -14.95 -21.63
CA ALA A 205 5.51 -16.30 -22.11
C ALA A 205 6.91 -16.79 -21.71
N GLY A 206 6.99 -17.98 -21.13
CA GLY A 206 8.23 -18.56 -20.59
C GLY A 206 8.55 -18.20 -19.14
N ASP A 207 7.89 -17.20 -18.57
CA ASP A 207 8.07 -16.78 -17.18
C ASP A 207 7.02 -17.40 -16.25
N THR A 208 7.31 -17.37 -14.95
CA THR A 208 6.40 -17.79 -13.88
C THR A 208 5.96 -16.60 -13.00
N VAL A 209 6.56 -15.44 -13.14
CA VAL A 209 6.35 -14.30 -12.23
C VAL A 209 6.07 -13.02 -13.00
N GLY A 210 5.12 -12.27 -12.52
CA GLY A 210 4.84 -10.90 -12.96
C GLY A 210 4.46 -10.02 -11.78
N SER A 211 4.55 -8.70 -11.94
CA SER A 211 4.22 -7.78 -10.87
C SER A 211 3.63 -6.47 -11.39
N VAL A 212 2.92 -5.77 -10.51
CA VAL A 212 2.45 -4.39 -10.71
C VAL A 212 2.64 -3.62 -9.41
N THR A 213 3.07 -2.36 -9.54
CA THR A 213 3.21 -1.45 -8.40
C THR A 213 2.13 -0.38 -8.48
N VAL A 214 1.43 -0.17 -7.37
CA VAL A 214 0.40 0.86 -7.22
C VAL A 214 0.72 1.74 -6.00
N PRO A 215 0.31 3.02 -5.98
CA PRO A 215 0.47 3.85 -4.79
C PRO A 215 -0.39 3.31 -3.63
N ALA A 216 0.14 3.38 -2.41
CA ALA A 216 -0.64 3.27 -1.19
C ALA A 216 -1.55 4.52 -1.04
N PRO A 217 -2.55 4.52 -0.14
CA PRO A 217 -3.27 5.73 0.24
C PRO A 217 -2.33 6.89 0.55
N SER A 218 -2.81 8.10 0.32
CA SER A 218 -2.03 9.32 0.57
C SER A 218 -1.76 9.50 2.06
N ASP A 219 -0.55 9.93 2.37
CA ASP A 219 -0.15 10.36 3.70
C ASP A 219 -0.98 11.57 4.16
N ASP A 220 -1.46 11.56 5.39
CA ASP A 220 -2.18 12.69 6.01
C ASP A 220 -1.73 12.90 7.47
N VAL A 221 -2.50 13.52 8.31
CA VAL A 221 -2.12 13.88 9.70
C VAL A 221 -2.97 13.14 10.73
N PHE A 222 -3.79 12.17 10.32
CA PHE A 222 -4.75 11.49 11.18
C PHE A 222 -4.38 10.03 11.43
N ILE A 223 -4.68 9.54 12.61
CA ILE A 223 -4.50 8.13 12.97
C ILE A 223 -5.57 7.30 12.27
N ASP A 224 -5.23 6.63 11.15
CA ASP A 224 -6.16 5.82 10.38
C ASP A 224 -5.55 4.54 9.79
N LYS A 225 -4.65 3.89 10.54
CA LYS A 225 -4.07 2.60 10.18
C LYS A 225 -5.11 1.65 9.59
N SER A 226 -4.85 1.17 8.38
CA SER A 226 -5.81 0.38 7.61
C SER A 226 -5.19 -0.91 7.06
N THR A 227 -6.03 -1.76 6.48
CA THR A 227 -5.59 -2.95 5.75
C THR A 227 -6.25 -2.97 4.39
N GLN A 228 -5.46 -3.26 3.36
CA GLN A 228 -5.94 -3.45 2.01
C GLN A 228 -5.73 -4.89 1.56
N THR A 229 -6.79 -5.58 1.16
CA THR A 229 -6.72 -6.90 0.55
C THR A 229 -7.10 -6.80 -0.92
N VAL A 230 -6.22 -7.28 -1.80
CA VAL A 230 -6.41 -7.28 -3.24
C VAL A 230 -6.46 -8.71 -3.76
N LYS A 231 -7.40 -8.99 -4.69
CA LYS A 231 -7.67 -10.31 -5.24
C LYS A 231 -7.56 -10.31 -6.75
N ILE A 232 -7.19 -11.47 -7.32
CA ILE A 232 -7.32 -11.72 -8.76
C ILE A 232 -8.78 -11.96 -9.06
N THR A 233 -9.35 -11.21 -10.01
CA THR A 233 -10.76 -11.30 -10.43
C THR A 233 -10.94 -12.00 -11.77
N ASP A 234 -9.91 -11.98 -12.62
CA ASP A 234 -9.97 -12.57 -13.95
C ASP A 234 -8.56 -12.96 -14.42
N THR A 235 -8.48 -14.03 -15.22
CA THR A 235 -7.23 -14.56 -15.80
C THR A 235 -7.43 -14.83 -17.28
N VAL A 236 -6.53 -14.34 -18.13
CA VAL A 236 -6.59 -14.53 -19.60
C VAL A 236 -5.22 -14.92 -20.13
N GLY A 237 -5.17 -15.92 -21.01
CA GLY A 237 -3.93 -16.37 -21.65
C GLY A 237 -3.25 -17.54 -20.94
N GLY A 238 -1.94 -17.73 -21.16
CA GLY A 238 -1.11 -18.76 -20.54
C GLY A 238 -1.07 -20.07 -21.29
N ASN A 239 -2.04 -20.35 -22.16
CA ASN A 239 -2.21 -21.63 -22.88
C ASN A 239 -2.27 -22.85 -21.96
N PHE A 240 -2.73 -22.69 -20.72
CA PHE A 240 -2.90 -23.80 -19.78
C PHE A 240 -4.21 -24.54 -20.03
N GLU A 241 -4.23 -25.85 -19.82
CA GLU A 241 -5.48 -26.60 -19.82
C GLU A 241 -6.42 -26.08 -18.73
N LYS A 242 -5.88 -25.86 -17.54
CA LYS A 242 -6.60 -25.29 -16.42
C LYS A 242 -5.70 -24.31 -15.65
N LEU A 243 -6.17 -23.08 -15.46
CA LEU A 243 -5.53 -22.11 -14.60
C LEU A 243 -6.45 -21.78 -13.43
N GLU A 244 -5.99 -22.01 -12.20
CA GLU A 244 -6.73 -21.74 -10.97
C GLU A 244 -6.05 -20.68 -10.14
N VAL A 245 -6.86 -19.76 -9.58
CA VAL A 245 -6.39 -18.78 -8.59
C VAL A 245 -6.35 -19.45 -7.23
N ALA A 246 -5.17 -19.51 -6.61
CA ALA A 246 -4.98 -20.09 -5.29
C ALA A 246 -4.84 -18.99 -4.22
N GLY A 247 -5.51 -19.21 -3.09
CA GLY A 247 -5.50 -18.29 -1.95
C GLY A 247 -6.58 -17.19 -2.02
N ASP A 248 -6.69 -16.44 -0.93
CA ASP A 248 -7.76 -15.43 -0.71
C ASP A 248 -7.36 -14.01 -1.14
N GLY A 249 -6.23 -13.87 -1.82
CA GLY A 249 -5.65 -12.58 -2.22
C GLY A 249 -4.44 -12.19 -1.39
N ALA A 250 -3.94 -10.99 -1.62
CA ALA A 250 -2.79 -10.40 -0.94
C ALA A 250 -3.23 -9.26 -0.03
N THR A 251 -2.86 -9.32 1.24
CA THR A 251 -3.23 -8.31 2.25
C THR A 251 -1.98 -7.53 2.66
N THR A 252 -2.09 -6.20 2.65
CA THR A 252 -1.07 -5.26 3.12
C THR A 252 -1.65 -4.39 4.22
N THR A 253 -0.95 -4.27 5.33
CA THR A 253 -1.23 -3.26 6.36
C THR A 253 -0.63 -1.94 5.95
N ILE A 254 -1.42 -0.87 6.00
CA ILE A 254 -0.98 0.49 5.74
C ILE A 254 -0.81 1.16 7.09
N ASN A 255 0.42 1.56 7.40
CA ASN A 255 0.79 2.20 8.65
C ASN A 255 0.83 3.71 8.45
N ASP A 256 0.34 4.45 9.46
CA ASP A 256 0.46 5.90 9.51
C ASP A 256 1.94 6.30 9.61
N THR A 257 2.30 7.42 9.03
CA THR A 257 3.55 8.14 9.34
C THR A 257 3.22 9.23 10.37
N ILE A 258 4.18 9.53 11.26
CA ILE A 258 3.92 10.50 12.33
C ILE A 258 4.10 11.92 11.79
N ASP A 259 2.99 12.55 11.43
CA ASP A 259 2.96 13.94 10.96
C ASP A 259 2.47 14.91 12.04
N LYS A 260 3.19 16.03 12.11
CA LYS A 260 2.95 17.08 13.12
C LYS A 260 1.88 18.05 12.68
N VAL A 261 0.92 18.31 13.57
CA VAL A 261 -0.03 19.42 13.48
C VAL A 261 0.22 20.39 14.62
N ASP A 262 0.51 21.65 14.30
CA ASP A 262 0.68 22.71 15.28
C ASP A 262 -0.64 23.45 15.54
N VAL A 263 -0.96 23.69 16.83
CA VAL A 263 -2.01 24.61 17.24
C VAL A 263 -1.38 25.98 17.44
N VAL A 264 -1.61 26.88 16.50
CA VAL A 264 -1.03 28.25 16.52
C VAL A 264 -2.06 29.24 17.07
N LEU A 265 -1.67 30.02 18.09
CA LEU A 265 -2.47 31.11 18.62
C LEU A 265 -2.05 32.42 17.97
N THR A 266 -3.03 33.25 17.59
CA THR A 266 -2.83 34.64 17.17
C THR A 266 -3.80 35.53 17.91
N ALA A 267 -3.49 36.86 18.02
CA ALA A 267 -4.35 37.83 18.63
C ALA A 267 -4.39 39.15 17.83
N THR A 268 -5.40 39.96 18.05
CA THR A 268 -5.40 41.35 17.63
C THR A 268 -4.13 42.05 18.14
N THR A 269 -3.36 42.70 17.29
CA THR A 269 -2.07 43.31 17.67
C THR A 269 -2.21 44.60 18.48
N THR A 270 -3.24 45.41 18.18
CA THR A 270 -3.51 46.67 18.84
C THR A 270 -5.02 46.90 18.93
N VAL A 271 -5.48 47.38 20.06
CA VAL A 271 -6.88 47.74 20.32
C VAL A 271 -6.93 48.89 21.32
N GLY A 272 -7.95 49.77 21.26
CA GLY A 272 -8.20 50.74 22.30
C GLY A 272 -8.76 50.09 23.57
N GLU A 273 -8.59 50.75 24.72
CA GLU A 273 -9.18 50.33 25.99
C GLU A 273 -10.69 50.11 25.86
N GLY A 274 -11.22 49.08 26.57
CA GLY A 274 -12.62 48.65 26.44
C GLY A 274 -12.99 48.07 25.08
N GLY A 275 -12.07 48.02 24.11
CA GLY A 275 -12.28 47.42 22.80
C GLY A 275 -12.19 45.89 22.82
N ASN A 276 -12.28 45.25 21.65
CA ASN A 276 -12.32 43.79 21.53
C ASN A 276 -10.98 43.21 21.09
N ILE A 277 -10.38 42.36 21.93
CA ILE A 277 -9.26 41.49 21.57
C ILE A 277 -9.84 40.18 21.03
N VAL A 278 -9.50 39.83 19.78
CA VAL A 278 -9.88 38.55 19.16
C VAL A 278 -8.68 37.62 19.21
N TYR A 279 -8.81 36.49 19.90
CA TYR A 279 -7.86 35.39 19.90
C TYR A 279 -8.32 34.34 18.89
N THR A 280 -7.43 33.89 18.02
CA THR A 280 -7.71 32.85 17.03
C THR A 280 -6.70 31.70 17.17
N ALA A 281 -7.22 30.49 17.38
CA ALA A 281 -6.42 29.26 17.32
C ALA A 281 -6.59 28.60 15.96
N SER A 282 -5.49 28.21 15.33
CA SER A 282 -5.47 27.62 14.00
C SER A 282 -4.65 26.32 14.01
N LEU A 283 -5.10 25.33 13.22
CA LEU A 283 -4.40 24.08 12.98
C LEU A 283 -3.59 24.19 11.69
N VAL A 284 -2.30 23.93 11.76
CA VAL A 284 -1.40 23.97 10.59
C VAL A 284 -0.50 22.73 10.55
N ASP A 285 -0.27 22.20 9.34
CA ASP A 285 0.68 21.12 9.10
C ASP A 285 2.14 21.60 9.18
N LYS A 286 3.08 20.68 9.04
CA LYS A 286 4.52 20.96 9.02
C LYS A 286 4.95 21.97 7.94
N SER A 287 4.15 22.17 6.90
CA SER A 287 4.39 23.10 5.80
C SER A 287 3.71 24.44 5.99
N GLY A 288 2.94 24.62 7.08
CA GLY A 288 2.15 25.80 7.37
C GLY A 288 0.79 25.86 6.67
N ASN A 289 0.34 24.78 6.04
CA ASN A 289 -0.99 24.72 5.44
C ASN A 289 -2.06 24.45 6.49
N ALA A 290 -3.26 24.99 6.27
CA ALA A 290 -4.39 24.77 7.15
C ALA A 290 -4.88 23.31 7.12
N VAL A 291 -5.04 22.69 8.29
CA VAL A 291 -5.62 21.36 8.46
C VAL A 291 -7.11 21.50 8.70
N THR A 292 -7.95 21.02 7.77
CA THR A 292 -9.40 21.25 7.77
C THR A 292 -10.26 20.03 8.06
N ASN A 293 -9.87 18.84 7.66
CA ASN A 293 -10.74 17.64 7.68
C ASN A 293 -10.89 16.98 9.06
N ILE A 294 -10.94 17.78 10.13
CA ILE A 294 -11.10 17.27 11.50
C ILE A 294 -12.51 16.70 11.71
N THR A 295 -12.58 15.52 12.27
CA THR A 295 -13.83 14.79 12.52
C THR A 295 -14.44 15.07 13.88
N ASN A 296 -13.62 15.46 14.86
CA ASN A 296 -14.03 15.82 16.22
C ASN A 296 -13.59 17.24 16.54
N PRO A 297 -14.42 18.05 17.25
CA PRO A 297 -14.04 19.40 17.62
C PRO A 297 -12.89 19.41 18.63
N LEU A 298 -11.99 20.39 18.50
CA LEU A 298 -10.94 20.66 19.48
C LEU A 298 -11.34 21.82 20.37
N THR A 299 -10.92 21.76 21.64
CA THR A 299 -11.04 22.87 22.58
C THR A 299 -9.66 23.30 23.02
N VAL A 300 -9.31 24.56 22.74
CA VAL A 300 -8.07 25.22 23.13
C VAL A 300 -8.36 26.11 24.34
N THR A 301 -7.71 25.87 25.47
CA THR A 301 -7.85 26.62 26.69
C THR A 301 -6.69 27.63 26.81
N LEU A 302 -7.02 28.87 27.10
CA LEU A 302 -6.08 29.95 27.29
C LEU A 302 -5.80 30.22 28.79
N ASP A 303 -4.67 30.84 29.10
CA ASP A 303 -4.26 31.19 30.48
C ASP A 303 -5.17 32.24 31.14
N ASN A 304 -5.90 33.04 30.34
CA ASN A 304 -6.92 33.97 30.82
C ASN A 304 -8.28 33.28 31.13
N GLY A 305 -8.35 31.95 31.10
CA GLY A 305 -9.53 31.14 31.38
C GLY A 305 -10.54 31.03 30.23
N GLN A 306 -10.29 31.66 29.10
CA GLN A 306 -11.14 31.55 27.92
C GLN A 306 -10.86 30.25 27.15
N THR A 307 -11.85 29.80 26.37
CA THR A 307 -11.73 28.62 25.49
C THR A 307 -12.07 28.97 24.05
N ILE A 308 -11.33 28.40 23.12
CA ILE A 308 -11.60 28.49 21.70
C ILE A 308 -11.97 27.08 21.19
N THR A 309 -13.09 26.96 20.52
CA THR A 309 -13.50 25.70 19.86
C THR A 309 -13.19 25.77 18.38
N ILE A 310 -12.43 24.81 17.88
CA ILE A 310 -12.25 24.55 16.45
C ILE A 310 -13.24 23.44 16.07
N GLY A 311 -14.23 23.76 15.26
CA GLY A 311 -15.33 22.84 14.91
C GLY A 311 -14.94 21.82 13.86
N VAL A 312 -15.78 20.79 13.71
CA VAL A 312 -15.65 19.78 12.64
C VAL A 312 -15.53 20.45 11.27
N ASN A 313 -14.58 19.97 10.45
CA ASN A 313 -14.25 20.52 9.14
C ASN A 313 -13.77 22.00 9.15
N GLN A 314 -13.31 22.48 10.29
CA GLN A 314 -12.72 23.82 10.42
C GLN A 314 -11.22 23.70 10.72
N SER A 315 -10.43 24.67 10.26
CA SER A 315 -9.00 24.78 10.58
C SER A 315 -8.72 25.77 11.70
N ASN A 316 -9.70 26.55 12.13
CA ASN A 316 -9.54 27.55 13.16
C ASN A 316 -10.84 27.81 13.91
N GLY A 317 -10.70 28.45 15.08
CA GLY A 317 -11.77 28.99 15.88
C GLY A 317 -11.31 30.28 16.54
N SER A 318 -12.23 31.06 17.10
CA SER A 318 -11.89 32.31 17.76
C SER A 318 -12.76 32.58 19.00
N VAL A 319 -12.23 33.40 19.92
CA VAL A 319 -12.94 33.97 21.06
C VAL A 319 -12.62 35.44 21.15
N THR A 320 -13.62 36.23 21.55
CA THR A 320 -13.47 37.67 21.73
C THR A 320 -13.50 37.99 23.22
N VAL A 321 -12.56 38.83 23.68
CA VAL A 321 -12.43 39.30 25.06
C VAL A 321 -12.37 40.81 25.04
N VAL A 322 -13.02 41.45 25.99
CA VAL A 322 -12.92 42.91 26.15
C VAL A 322 -11.55 43.28 26.75
N ALA A 323 -10.86 44.23 26.12
CA ALA A 323 -9.58 44.74 26.60
C ALA A 323 -9.75 45.44 27.96
N PRO A 324 -8.75 45.42 28.84
CA PRO A 324 -8.76 46.23 30.04
C PRO A 324 -9.04 47.68 29.71
N ASP A 325 -9.73 48.35 30.66
CA ASP A 325 -10.01 49.80 30.64
C ASP A 325 -9.66 50.33 32.02
N ASP A 326 -8.88 51.42 32.09
CA ASP A 326 -8.52 52.03 33.36
C ASP A 326 -8.55 53.56 33.22
N VAL A 327 -8.12 54.25 34.22
CA VAL A 327 -8.19 55.75 34.29
C VAL A 327 -6.82 56.43 34.11
N TYR A 328 -5.78 55.64 33.77
CA TYR A 328 -4.41 56.16 33.73
C TYR A 328 -3.89 56.22 32.27
N LYS A 329 -3.02 57.19 32.01
CA LYS A 329 -2.31 57.30 30.73
C LYS A 329 -1.25 56.25 30.59
N GLY A 330 -1.17 55.71 29.42
CA GLY A 330 -0.08 54.82 28.97
C GLY A 330 -0.59 53.49 28.47
N ASP A 331 -0.11 53.09 27.32
CA ASP A 331 -0.46 51.83 26.69
C ASP A 331 -0.17 50.65 27.62
N GLN A 332 -1.09 49.67 27.62
CA GLN A 332 -0.94 48.41 28.35
C GLN A 332 -0.60 47.28 27.37
N THR A 333 0.00 46.20 27.87
CA THR A 333 0.23 45.00 27.10
C THR A 333 -0.49 43.84 27.77
N VAL A 334 -1.42 43.20 27.02
CA VAL A 334 -2.08 41.96 27.44
C VAL A 334 -1.41 40.82 26.73
N THR A 335 -0.89 39.85 27.47
CA THR A 335 -0.22 38.65 26.95
C THR A 335 -1.04 37.40 27.31
N THR A 336 -1.24 36.50 26.34
CA THR A 336 -2.05 35.30 26.51
C THR A 336 -1.40 34.13 25.82
N ALA A 337 -1.44 32.95 26.44
CA ALA A 337 -0.87 31.73 25.95
C ALA A 337 -1.87 30.54 25.98
N ILE A 338 -1.62 29.52 25.18
CA ILE A 338 -2.31 28.25 25.28
C ILE A 338 -1.83 27.52 26.53
N THR A 339 -2.76 27.04 27.35
CA THR A 339 -2.47 26.20 28.51
C THR A 339 -2.83 24.74 28.32
N ASN A 340 -3.85 24.45 27.52
CA ASN A 340 -4.29 23.08 27.24
C ASN A 340 -5.02 22.99 25.91
N VAL A 341 -4.97 21.80 25.29
CA VAL A 341 -5.77 21.43 24.11
C VAL A 341 -6.36 20.04 24.35
N THR A 342 -7.67 19.88 24.08
CA THR A 342 -8.40 18.62 24.22
C THR A 342 -9.18 18.32 22.94
N GLY A 343 -9.47 17.02 22.67
CA GLY A 343 -10.19 16.56 21.47
C GLY A 343 -9.28 16.30 20.27
N GLY A 344 -7.96 16.23 20.46
CA GLY A 344 -6.98 16.00 19.42
C GLY A 344 -6.47 14.57 19.30
N GLU A 345 -7.18 13.60 19.88
CA GLU A 345 -6.74 12.20 19.98
C GLU A 345 -6.72 11.47 18.63
N HIS A 346 -7.31 12.04 17.61
CA HIS A 346 -7.33 11.52 16.25
C HIS A 346 -6.17 12.02 15.36
N PHE A 347 -5.35 12.95 15.87
CA PHE A 347 -4.12 13.37 15.20
C PHE A 347 -2.95 12.47 15.58
N GLU A 348 -2.09 12.20 14.66
CA GLU A 348 -0.86 11.44 14.91
C GLU A 348 0.04 12.17 15.90
N ASN A 349 0.21 13.48 15.74
CA ASN A 349 1.02 14.31 16.62
C ASN A 349 0.52 15.76 16.67
N LEU A 350 -0.43 16.04 17.56
CA LEU A 350 -0.92 17.39 17.81
C LEU A 350 -0.03 18.11 18.82
N VAL A 351 0.53 19.26 18.43
CA VAL A 351 1.45 20.05 19.26
C VAL A 351 0.87 21.41 19.56
N PRO A 352 0.48 21.68 20.82
CA PRO A 352 0.06 23.01 21.24
C PRO A 352 1.19 24.04 21.12
N GLY A 353 0.89 25.20 20.55
CA GLY A 353 1.84 26.31 20.49
C GLY A 353 2.20 26.83 21.89
N THR A 354 3.49 27.03 22.14
CA THR A 354 4.02 27.51 23.43
C THR A 354 4.35 28.97 23.43
N THR A 355 4.28 29.65 22.29
CA THR A 355 4.60 31.08 22.16
C THR A 355 3.40 31.92 22.57
N PRO A 356 3.51 32.74 23.60
CA PRO A 356 2.46 33.69 23.96
C PRO A 356 2.23 34.73 22.86
N VAL A 357 1.01 35.21 22.75
CA VAL A 357 0.63 36.35 21.90
C VAL A 357 0.38 37.58 22.73
N SER A 358 0.69 38.76 22.22
CA SER A 358 0.54 40.04 22.94
C SER A 358 -0.30 41.02 22.13
N THR A 359 -1.15 41.74 22.85
CA THR A 359 -1.96 42.85 22.32
C THR A 359 -1.56 44.10 23.03
N THR A 360 -1.25 45.16 22.29
CA THR A 360 -1.09 46.53 22.84
C THR A 360 -2.49 47.14 22.99
N VAL A 361 -2.84 47.51 24.21
CA VAL A 361 -4.07 48.22 24.52
C VAL A 361 -3.70 49.71 24.67
N THR A 362 -4.23 50.54 23.79
CA THR A 362 -3.93 51.96 23.74
C THR A 362 -5.00 52.77 24.45
N ASP A 363 -4.56 53.88 25.12
CA ASP A 363 -5.49 54.79 25.76
C ASP A 363 -6.58 55.26 24.79
N THR A 364 -7.82 55.23 25.23
CA THR A 364 -8.97 55.83 24.52
C THR A 364 -9.65 56.86 25.45
N PRO A 365 -9.38 58.16 25.26
CA PRO A 365 -10.00 59.16 26.06
C PRO A 365 -11.53 59.08 26.04
N GLY A 366 -12.12 58.72 27.16
CA GLY A 366 -13.58 58.55 27.33
C GLY A 366 -14.14 59.29 28.54
N THR A 367 -15.47 59.33 28.63
CA THR A 367 -16.17 59.94 29.82
C THR A 367 -15.99 59.06 31.06
N ASP A 368 -15.72 57.75 30.87
CA ASP A 368 -15.62 56.80 31.97
C ASP A 368 -14.23 56.78 32.62
N ASN A 369 -13.23 57.36 31.93
CA ASN A 369 -11.83 57.47 32.37
C ASN A 369 -11.52 58.74 33.10
N THR A 370 -12.54 59.38 33.69
CA THR A 370 -12.41 60.63 34.44
C THR A 370 -12.20 60.35 35.92
N THR A 371 -11.08 60.80 36.45
CA THR A 371 -10.87 60.92 37.90
C THR A 371 -11.33 62.33 38.39
N THR A 372 -12.12 62.35 39.44
CA THR A 372 -12.55 63.62 40.05
C THR A 372 -11.77 63.94 41.35
N VAL A 373 -11.54 65.20 41.62
CA VAL A 373 -11.00 65.65 42.90
C VAL A 373 -11.98 66.61 43.57
N THR A 374 -12.29 66.36 44.81
CA THR A 374 -13.14 67.22 45.67
C THR A 374 -12.31 67.89 46.76
N LEU A 375 -12.60 69.13 47.09
CA LEU A 375 -11.98 69.85 48.20
C LEU A 375 -13.00 70.01 49.34
N THR A 376 -12.58 69.69 50.55
CA THR A 376 -13.38 69.84 51.75
C THR A 376 -12.61 70.66 52.85
N ALA A 377 -13.31 71.22 53.73
CA ALA A 377 -12.75 71.90 54.89
C ALA A 377 -13.70 71.80 56.13
N PRO A 378 -13.27 72.00 57.33
CA PRO A 378 -14.14 72.10 58.49
C PRO A 378 -15.25 73.14 58.27
N SER A 379 -16.49 72.84 58.68
CA SER A 379 -17.64 73.77 58.51
C SER A 379 -17.48 75.09 59.27
N ALA A 380 -16.73 75.11 60.35
CA ALA A 380 -16.41 76.29 61.12
C ALA A 380 -15.07 76.19 61.88
N VAL A 381 -14.40 77.30 62.09
CA VAL A 381 -13.18 77.40 62.87
C VAL A 381 -13.20 78.79 63.60
N ASN A 382 -12.54 78.89 64.76
CA ASN A 382 -12.38 80.17 65.46
C ASN A 382 -11.28 81.04 64.82
N GLU A 383 -11.37 82.29 64.90
CA GLU A 383 -10.30 83.22 64.51
C GLU A 383 -8.98 82.81 65.19
N GLY A 384 -7.86 83.02 64.52
CA GLY A 384 -6.54 82.61 64.97
C GLY A 384 -6.33 81.09 64.96
N GLY A 385 -7.36 80.29 64.66
CA GLY A 385 -7.29 78.83 64.54
C GLY A 385 -6.61 78.37 63.24
N GLN A 386 -6.79 77.12 62.96
CA GLN A 386 -6.23 76.52 61.75
C GLN A 386 -7.32 75.82 60.89
N ILE A 387 -7.29 76.08 59.60
CA ILE A 387 -8.20 75.48 58.62
C ILE A 387 -7.42 74.34 57.85
N THR A 388 -7.86 73.13 57.96
CA THR A 388 -7.29 72.04 57.20
C THR A 388 -8.14 71.75 55.93
N TYR A 389 -7.63 72.12 54.80
CA TYR A 389 -8.20 71.75 53.50
C TYR A 389 -7.80 70.33 53.13
N THR A 390 -8.77 69.50 52.87
CA THR A 390 -8.55 68.09 52.46
C THR A 390 -9.06 67.86 51.05
N ALA A 391 -8.20 67.43 50.20
CA ALA A 391 -8.54 66.99 48.81
C ALA A 391 -8.67 65.47 48.73
N THR A 392 -9.74 65.03 48.08
CA THR A 392 -10.01 63.59 47.89
C THR A 392 -10.22 63.28 46.41
N LEU A 393 -9.41 62.36 45.87
CA LEU A 393 -9.54 61.78 44.51
C LEU A 393 -10.51 60.59 44.49
N SER A 394 -11.27 60.43 43.40
CA SER A 394 -12.11 59.24 43.16
C SER A 394 -11.31 57.96 42.88
N ASN A 395 -10.12 58.11 42.36
CA ASN A 395 -9.19 56.99 42.06
C ASN A 395 -7.81 57.27 42.68
N LYS A 396 -7.01 56.24 42.94
CA LYS A 396 -5.65 56.37 43.47
C LYS A 396 -4.77 57.17 42.51
N ALA A 397 -3.92 58.04 43.03
CA ALA A 397 -2.96 58.77 42.22
C ALA A 397 -1.91 57.85 41.63
N GLY A 398 -1.73 57.78 40.29
CA GLY A 398 -0.67 56.98 39.62
C GLY A 398 0.72 57.57 39.84
N THR A 399 0.80 58.92 39.93
CA THR A 399 1.98 59.69 40.32
C THR A 399 1.52 60.79 41.33
N ASP A 400 2.44 61.50 42.00
CA ASP A 400 2.08 62.61 42.90
C ASP A 400 1.17 63.60 42.18
N VAL A 401 0.05 63.97 42.84
CA VAL A 401 -0.86 65.03 42.37
C VAL A 401 -0.59 66.27 43.17
N THR A 402 -0.39 67.42 42.51
CA THR A 402 -0.24 68.69 43.09
C THR A 402 -1.45 69.58 42.74
N LEU A 403 -2.15 70.08 43.75
CA LEU A 403 -3.33 70.96 43.66
C LEU A 403 -2.96 72.31 44.14
N LYS A 404 -3.14 73.37 43.32
CA LYS A 404 -2.99 74.74 43.74
C LYS A 404 -4.34 75.30 44.16
N LEU A 405 -4.36 75.96 45.28
CA LEU A 405 -5.55 76.62 45.80
C LEU A 405 -5.50 78.16 45.54
N ASP A 406 -6.66 78.78 45.40
CA ASP A 406 -6.77 80.24 45.15
C ASP A 406 -6.27 81.06 46.31
N ASN A 407 -6.13 80.49 47.52
CA ASN A 407 -5.50 81.12 48.66
C ASN A 407 -3.97 81.06 48.66
N GLY A 408 -3.36 80.53 47.58
CA GLY A 408 -1.91 80.35 47.39
C GLY A 408 -1.31 79.14 48.04
N SER A 409 -2.06 78.33 48.77
CA SER A 409 -1.57 77.09 49.35
C SER A 409 -1.58 75.95 48.33
N THR A 410 -0.88 74.83 48.62
CA THR A 410 -0.76 73.68 47.74
C THR A 410 -1.02 72.43 48.55
N ILE A 411 -1.82 71.52 47.99
CA ILE A 411 -2.03 70.17 48.52
C ILE A 411 -1.28 69.18 47.60
N THR A 412 -0.53 68.25 48.17
CA THR A 412 0.07 67.13 47.46
C THR A 412 -0.59 65.84 47.92
N ILE A 413 -1.14 65.12 46.96
CA ILE A 413 -1.60 63.71 47.16
C ILE A 413 -0.51 62.83 46.61
N LYS A 414 0.03 61.95 47.45
CA LYS A 414 1.13 61.06 47.03
C LYS A 414 0.66 59.96 46.12
N ALA A 415 1.57 59.47 45.26
CA ALA A 415 1.32 58.27 44.42
C ALA A 415 0.82 57.11 45.29
N GLY A 416 -0.25 56.46 44.85
CA GLY A 416 -0.92 55.32 45.52
C GLY A 416 -2.01 55.84 46.56
N ASP A 417 -2.06 57.09 46.91
CA ASP A 417 -3.06 57.67 47.84
C ASP A 417 -4.23 58.29 47.08
N THR A 418 -5.33 58.50 47.79
CA THR A 418 -6.52 59.24 47.32
C THR A 418 -6.73 60.54 48.05
N VAL A 419 -6.01 60.77 49.11
CA VAL A 419 -6.25 61.91 49.98
C VAL A 419 -4.94 62.68 50.27
N GLY A 420 -5.03 64.00 50.24
CA GLY A 420 -3.98 64.92 50.71
C GLY A 420 -4.59 66.11 51.44
N SER A 421 -3.80 66.80 52.25
CA SER A 421 -4.27 67.93 52.97
C SER A 421 -3.20 69.02 53.17
N VAL A 422 -3.65 70.21 53.40
CA VAL A 422 -2.81 71.36 53.84
C VAL A 422 -3.53 72.16 54.95
N THR A 423 -2.77 72.54 55.91
CA THR A 423 -3.31 73.36 57.01
C THR A 423 -2.77 74.80 56.90
N VAL A 424 -3.68 75.72 56.90
CA VAL A 424 -3.39 77.17 56.86
C VAL A 424 -3.96 77.85 58.07
N ALA A 425 -3.39 78.98 58.49
CA ALA A 425 -3.93 79.80 59.59
C ALA A 425 -5.26 80.49 59.18
N ALA A 426 -6.26 80.47 60.03
CA ALA A 426 -7.43 81.30 59.90
C ALA A 426 -7.03 82.76 60.09
N PRO A 427 -7.82 83.76 59.63
CA PRO A 427 -7.62 85.11 59.97
C PRO A 427 -7.38 85.33 61.47
N GLY A 428 -6.53 86.31 61.82
CA GLY A 428 -6.16 86.60 63.24
C GLY A 428 -7.35 87.08 64.06
N ASP A 429 -7.32 86.62 65.32
CA ASP A 429 -8.27 87.09 66.33
C ASP A 429 -8.14 88.62 66.60
N ASP A 430 -9.21 89.32 66.59
CA ASP A 430 -9.25 90.74 66.90
C ASP A 430 -10.31 91.07 68.01
N VAL A 431 -10.67 92.31 68.19
CA VAL A 431 -11.58 92.73 69.29
C VAL A 431 -13.03 93.00 68.84
N PHE A 432 -13.31 92.67 67.52
CA PHE A 432 -14.64 92.93 66.97
C PHE A 432 -15.40 91.57 66.79
N ILE A 433 -16.71 91.68 66.87
CA ILE A 433 -17.55 90.51 66.61
C ILE A 433 -17.92 90.54 65.14
N ASP A 434 -17.14 89.81 64.28
CA ASP A 434 -17.37 89.69 62.85
C ASP A 434 -17.30 88.27 62.45
N LYS A 435 -18.39 87.66 62.06
CA LYS A 435 -18.46 86.31 61.48
C LYS A 435 -18.29 86.41 59.99
N SER A 436 -17.28 85.73 59.49
CA SER A 436 -16.98 85.67 58.04
C SER A 436 -17.03 84.26 57.47
N THR A 437 -17.07 84.14 56.17
CA THR A 437 -16.95 82.89 55.48
C THR A 437 -15.80 82.95 54.46
N GLN A 438 -14.98 81.94 54.47
CA GLN A 438 -13.92 81.77 53.48
C GLN A 438 -14.22 80.58 52.59
N THR A 439 -14.28 80.78 51.27
CA THR A 439 -14.41 79.74 50.30
C THR A 439 -13.09 79.61 49.52
N VAL A 440 -12.50 78.44 49.51
CA VAL A 440 -11.24 78.18 48.80
C VAL A 440 -11.53 77.21 47.71
N LYS A 441 -10.94 77.41 46.49
CA LYS A 441 -11.12 76.56 45.29
C LYS A 441 -9.80 76.04 44.81
N ILE A 442 -9.84 74.89 44.17
CA ILE A 442 -8.73 74.36 43.40
C ILE A 442 -8.66 75.21 42.10
N THR A 443 -7.51 75.80 41.80
CA THR A 443 -7.29 76.62 40.61
C THR A 443 -6.46 75.88 39.52
N ASP A 444 -5.65 74.92 39.93
CA ASP A 444 -4.79 74.17 39.01
C ASP A 444 -4.51 72.77 39.57
N THR A 445 -4.40 71.78 38.67
CA THR A 445 -4.08 70.38 39.00
C THR A 445 -2.97 69.92 38.12
N THR A 446 -1.95 69.26 38.66
CA THR A 446 -0.84 68.66 37.88
C THR A 446 -0.45 67.34 38.47
N GLY A 447 0.01 66.39 37.57
CA GLY A 447 0.40 65.02 37.97
C GLY A 447 -0.76 64.06 38.02
N GLY A 448 -0.60 62.93 38.72
CA GLY A 448 -1.60 61.91 38.93
C GLY A 448 -1.59 60.79 37.86
N ASN A 449 -1.00 61.04 36.68
CA ASN A 449 -1.01 60.13 35.51
C ASN A 449 -2.43 59.73 35.10
N PHE A 450 -3.44 60.56 35.35
CA PHE A 450 -4.81 60.32 34.91
C PHE A 450 -5.01 60.73 33.46
N GLU A 451 -5.84 59.99 32.71
CA GLU A 451 -6.28 60.45 31.39
C GLU A 451 -6.99 61.78 31.47
N LYS A 452 -7.91 61.86 32.40
CA LYS A 452 -8.64 63.08 32.71
C LYS A 452 -8.80 63.32 34.23
N LEU A 453 -8.38 64.45 34.72
CA LEU A 453 -8.61 64.91 36.13
C LEU A 453 -9.51 66.12 36.13
N GLU A 454 -10.68 65.99 36.75
CA GLU A 454 -11.66 67.07 36.88
C GLU A 454 -11.84 67.50 38.32
N VAL A 455 -11.93 68.82 38.54
CA VAL A 455 -12.29 69.35 39.81
C VAL A 455 -13.80 69.38 39.99
N ALA A 456 -14.29 68.65 41.00
CA ALA A 456 -15.70 68.55 41.29
C ALA A 456 -16.09 69.41 42.47
N GLY A 457 -17.21 70.13 42.30
CA GLY A 457 -17.73 71.06 43.36
C GLY A 457 -17.19 72.49 43.25
N ASP A 458 -17.79 73.35 44.02
CA ASP A 458 -17.55 74.79 43.98
C ASP A 458 -16.47 75.28 44.95
N GLY A 459 -15.70 74.35 45.54
CA GLY A 459 -14.69 74.65 46.56
C GLY A 459 -15.14 74.26 47.97
N ALA A 460 -14.28 74.57 48.95
CA ALA A 460 -14.52 74.29 50.36
C ALA A 460 -14.79 75.57 51.11
N THR A 461 -15.90 75.63 51.78
CA THR A 461 -16.32 76.83 52.53
C THR A 461 -16.21 76.59 54.04
N THR A 462 -15.54 77.45 54.79
CA THR A 462 -15.39 77.42 56.22
C THR A 462 -15.96 78.75 56.82
N THR A 463 -16.75 78.64 57.86
CA THR A 463 -17.20 79.80 58.67
C THR A 463 -16.14 80.08 59.72
N ILE A 464 -15.74 81.34 59.87
CA ILE A 464 -14.77 81.81 60.84
C ILE A 464 -15.58 82.55 61.90
N ASN A 465 -15.51 82.10 63.17
CA ASN A 465 -16.32 82.65 64.32
C ASN A 465 -15.44 83.41 65.27
#